data_56e8f1e210bc82809d2a377c32fa6e5f
#
_entry.id   56e8f1e210bc82809d2a377c32fa6e5f
#
_cell.length_a   1.000
_cell.length_b   1.000
_cell.length_c   1.000
_cell.angle_alpha   90.00
_cell.angle_beta   90.00
_cell.angle_gamma   90.00
#
_symmetry.space_group_name_H-M   'P 1'
#
loop_
_entity.id
_entity.type
_entity.pdbx_description
1 polymer ?
#
loop_
_entity_poly.entity_id
_entity_poly.type
_entity_poly.pdbx_seq_one_letter_code
_entity_poly.pdbx_strand_id
1 'polypeptide(L)'
;MQDQVERRTIGAGALSVGSVGLGCMPMSWAYTTSRQHGERSLRAVHAALDSGTTLLDTADMYGPFTNELLVGRVLRERRADAFVSTKCGLLVGEQHIVANGRPGYVKRACDASLRRLQTDVIDLYQLHRADPEVPVEETWGAMADLVRAGKVRTLGLCAVGARAERESELRVQRGRRRAAGTGLRGMHDATLRQLERVQQVFPVSCVQAELSVWSPEALDTLLPWCESRGVGFLAAMPLGNGFLTGTLTPGEGFEPDDVRARHPRFTAEMMAANQPLVAGLRRIAARHGATTAQVALAWVLSRGRHVIALPGTKRAEWAVENAAAARLSLTDRDLAEIAALPPAQGSWD
;
A
#
# COMPACT_ATOMS: atom_id res chain seq x y z
N MET A 1 9.89 17.20 25.12
CA MET A 1 10.32 16.84 23.74
C MET A 1 9.34 15.82 23.23
N GLN A 2 8.56 16.15 22.20
CA GLN A 2 7.74 15.16 21.51
C GLN A 2 8.72 14.20 20.83
N ASP A 3 8.69 12.94 21.20
CA ASP A 3 9.48 11.88 20.56
C ASP A 3 9.03 11.81 19.10
N GLN A 4 9.87 12.36 18.21
CA GLN A 4 9.57 12.35 16.78
C GLN A 4 9.57 10.90 16.27
N VAL A 5 8.53 10.51 15.53
CA VAL A 5 8.48 9.24 14.81
C VAL A 5 9.70 9.15 13.89
N GLU A 6 10.35 7.98 13.86
CA GLU A 6 11.49 7.73 12.97
C GLU A 6 11.15 8.13 11.53
N ARG A 7 12.01 8.91 10.91
CA ARG A 7 11.82 9.37 9.54
C ARG A 7 12.57 8.49 8.54
N ARG A 8 11.97 8.25 7.39
CA ARG A 8 12.50 7.44 6.30
C ARG A 8 12.45 8.21 4.99
N THR A 9 13.38 7.92 4.08
CA THR A 9 13.47 8.60 2.79
C THR A 9 12.71 7.87 1.70
N ILE A 10 12.11 8.64 0.79
CA ILE A 10 11.53 8.16 -0.46
C ILE A 10 12.41 8.65 -1.60
N GLY A 11 12.90 7.72 -2.43
CA GLY A 11 13.84 8.01 -3.52
C GLY A 11 15.24 8.36 -3.03
N ALA A 12 16.12 8.79 -3.93
CA ALA A 12 17.55 9.02 -3.70
C ALA A 12 17.86 10.22 -2.78
N GLY A 13 17.19 10.31 -1.64
CA GLY A 13 17.59 11.19 -0.52
C GLY A 13 16.86 12.53 -0.42
N ALA A 14 15.86 12.83 -1.25
CA ALA A 14 15.27 14.16 -1.27
C ALA A 14 14.02 14.32 -0.38
N LEU A 15 13.22 13.29 -0.17
CA LEU A 15 11.95 13.39 0.53
C LEU A 15 11.92 12.47 1.75
N SER A 16 11.49 13.03 2.89
CA SER A 16 11.47 12.33 4.16
C SER A 16 10.05 12.28 4.72
N VAL A 17 9.62 11.09 5.14
CA VAL A 17 8.31 10.81 5.72
C VAL A 17 8.43 10.06 7.04
N GLY A 18 7.36 10.02 7.84
CA GLY A 18 7.30 9.11 8.98
C GLY A 18 7.41 7.65 8.54
N SER A 19 8.02 6.79 9.34
CA SER A 19 8.18 5.37 9.04
C SER A 19 6.85 4.61 8.93
N VAL A 20 5.78 5.16 9.52
CA VAL A 20 4.39 4.69 9.34
C VAL A 20 3.61 5.75 8.57
N GLY A 21 3.00 5.35 7.45
CA GLY A 21 2.07 6.16 6.67
C GLY A 21 0.61 5.80 6.98
N LEU A 22 -0.33 6.54 6.39
CA LEU A 22 -1.76 6.28 6.49
C LEU A 22 -2.33 5.90 5.12
N GLY A 23 -2.78 4.64 4.97
CA GLY A 23 -3.58 4.21 3.84
C GLY A 23 -5.02 4.74 3.97
N CYS A 24 -5.45 5.58 3.02
CA CYS A 24 -6.77 6.21 3.06
C CYS A 24 -7.87 5.36 2.41
N MET A 25 -7.54 4.25 1.73
CA MET A 25 -8.50 3.40 1.03
C MET A 25 -9.72 3.02 1.89
N PRO A 26 -9.61 2.60 3.17
CA PRO A 26 -10.76 2.20 3.99
C PRO A 26 -11.76 3.32 4.30
N MET A 27 -11.41 4.58 4.02
CA MET A 27 -12.25 5.73 4.32
C MET A 27 -13.42 5.89 3.34
N SER A 28 -13.30 5.33 2.12
CA SER A 28 -14.33 5.46 1.07
C SER A 28 -14.45 4.24 0.15
N TRP A 29 -13.63 3.20 0.35
CA TRP A 29 -13.53 2.06 -0.57
C TRP A 29 -13.26 0.75 0.17
N ALA A 30 -13.62 -0.38 -0.45
CA ALA A 30 -13.22 -1.75 -0.11
C ALA A 30 -13.79 -2.35 1.19
N TYR A 31 -14.16 -1.57 2.18
CA TYR A 31 -14.66 -2.08 3.46
C TYR A 31 -16.05 -1.53 3.77
N THR A 32 -16.88 -2.35 4.41
CA THR A 32 -18.24 -2.00 4.83
C THR A 32 -18.28 -0.68 5.62
N THR A 33 -19.33 0.07 5.47
CA THR A 33 -19.54 1.38 6.13
C THR A 33 -18.53 2.46 5.74
N SER A 34 -17.66 2.25 4.74
CA SER A 34 -16.68 3.26 4.30
C SER A 34 -17.34 4.56 3.84
N ARG A 35 -18.54 4.47 3.27
CA ARG A 35 -19.26 5.60 2.66
C ARG A 35 -19.97 6.50 3.65
N GLN A 36 -20.13 6.10 4.93
CA GLN A 36 -21.05 6.74 5.88
C GLN A 36 -20.37 7.62 6.95
N HIS A 37 -19.04 7.70 6.98
CA HIS A 37 -18.34 8.26 8.13
C HIS A 37 -17.23 9.27 7.79
N GLY A 38 -17.55 10.26 6.93
CA GLY A 38 -16.59 11.30 6.53
C GLY A 38 -15.90 11.99 7.71
N GLU A 39 -16.66 12.43 8.70
CA GLU A 39 -16.12 13.13 9.88
C GLU A 39 -15.22 12.23 10.75
N ARG A 40 -15.57 10.94 10.88
CA ARG A 40 -14.69 9.98 11.57
C ARG A 40 -13.37 9.81 10.82
N SER A 41 -13.42 9.71 9.50
CA SER A 41 -12.24 9.59 8.64
C SER A 41 -11.37 10.84 8.71
N LEU A 42 -11.95 12.03 8.72
CA LEU A 42 -11.20 13.28 8.91
C LEU A 42 -10.46 13.29 10.24
N ARG A 43 -11.14 12.93 11.35
CA ARG A 43 -10.47 12.80 12.65
C ARG A 43 -9.32 11.80 12.63
N ALA A 44 -9.44 10.70 11.88
CA ALA A 44 -8.35 9.74 11.74
C ALA A 44 -7.14 10.33 11.00
N VAL A 45 -7.35 11.14 9.95
CA VAL A 45 -6.25 11.83 9.25
C VAL A 45 -5.56 12.84 10.15
N HIS A 46 -6.33 13.67 10.88
CA HIS A 46 -5.76 14.62 11.84
C HIS A 46 -4.95 13.90 12.94
N ALA A 47 -5.51 12.86 13.55
CA ALA A 47 -4.83 12.08 14.58
C ALA A 47 -3.54 11.42 14.07
N ALA A 48 -3.52 10.94 12.81
CA ALA A 48 -2.33 10.41 12.16
C ALA A 48 -1.25 11.48 12.05
N LEU A 49 -1.58 12.65 11.49
CA LEU A 49 -0.63 13.77 11.36
C LEU A 49 -0.09 14.21 12.72
N ASP A 50 -0.95 14.34 13.74
CA ASP A 50 -0.55 14.71 15.11
C ASP A 50 0.36 13.67 15.76
N SER A 51 0.27 12.40 15.32
CA SER A 51 1.13 11.30 15.78
C SER A 51 2.43 11.14 14.98
N GLY A 52 2.74 12.06 14.04
CA GLY A 52 3.95 12.03 13.22
C GLY A 52 3.85 11.17 11.95
N THR A 53 2.68 10.62 11.64
CA THR A 53 2.37 9.98 10.35
C THR A 53 2.17 11.06 9.29
N THR A 54 3.21 11.37 8.53
CA THR A 54 3.14 12.47 7.53
C THR A 54 2.68 12.00 6.16
N LEU A 55 2.91 10.73 5.79
CA LEU A 55 2.50 10.16 4.49
C LEU A 55 1.01 9.81 4.50
N LEU A 56 0.24 10.45 3.61
CA LEU A 56 -1.16 10.13 3.31
C LEU A 56 -1.24 9.51 1.92
N ASP A 57 -1.65 8.24 1.82
CA ASP A 57 -1.75 7.52 0.54
C ASP A 57 -3.20 7.31 0.13
N THR A 58 -3.59 7.90 -0.98
CA THR A 58 -4.92 7.81 -1.60
C THR A 58 -4.82 7.31 -3.05
N ALA A 59 -5.90 7.39 -3.81
CA ALA A 59 -5.97 7.15 -5.25
C ALA A 59 -7.23 7.80 -5.84
N ASP A 60 -7.17 8.14 -7.14
CA ASP A 60 -8.31 8.68 -7.88
C ASP A 60 -9.50 7.69 -7.92
N MET A 61 -9.21 6.40 -8.01
CA MET A 61 -10.24 5.37 -8.05
C MET A 61 -10.97 5.14 -6.73
N TYR A 62 -10.44 5.59 -5.58
CA TYR A 62 -11.05 5.29 -4.28
C TYR A 62 -12.36 6.08 -4.07
N GLY A 63 -13.48 5.34 -3.95
CA GLY A 63 -14.80 5.83 -3.68
C GLY A 63 -15.55 6.57 -4.79
N PRO A 64 -15.44 6.30 -6.08
CA PRO A 64 -14.51 6.93 -7.01
C PRO A 64 -14.41 8.44 -6.76
N PHE A 65 -13.18 8.91 -6.70
CA PHE A 65 -12.79 10.33 -6.48
C PHE A 65 -13.07 10.91 -5.09
N THR A 66 -14.00 10.34 -4.31
CA THR A 66 -14.43 10.91 -3.02
C THR A 66 -13.36 10.83 -1.94
N ASN A 67 -12.41 9.88 -2.06
CA ASN A 67 -11.27 9.77 -1.13
C ASN A 67 -10.34 10.97 -1.24
N GLU A 68 -9.98 11.39 -2.45
CA GLU A 68 -9.14 12.56 -2.66
C GLU A 68 -9.83 13.85 -2.21
N LEU A 69 -11.17 13.96 -2.36
CA LEU A 69 -11.93 15.10 -1.82
C LEU A 69 -11.87 15.14 -0.28
N LEU A 70 -11.92 13.98 0.38
CA LEU A 70 -11.80 13.88 1.83
C LEU A 70 -10.40 14.30 2.29
N VAL A 71 -9.35 13.76 1.67
CA VAL A 71 -7.96 14.14 1.98
C VAL A 71 -7.73 15.63 1.69
N GLY A 72 -8.26 16.15 0.59
CA GLY A 72 -8.17 17.57 0.21
C GLY A 72 -8.73 18.53 1.26
N ARG A 73 -9.79 18.12 1.98
CA ARG A 73 -10.30 18.94 3.11
C ARG A 73 -9.26 19.13 4.21
N VAL A 74 -8.46 18.09 4.51
CA VAL A 74 -7.36 18.19 5.50
C VAL A 74 -6.18 18.96 4.92
N LEU A 75 -5.82 18.72 3.67
CA LEU A 75 -4.68 19.40 3.03
C LEU A 75 -4.87 20.91 2.94
N ARG A 76 -6.10 21.40 2.79
CA ARG A 76 -6.39 22.83 2.82
C ARG A 76 -5.88 23.53 4.09
N GLU A 77 -5.87 22.81 5.20
CA GLU A 77 -5.48 23.36 6.52
C GLU A 77 -4.07 22.92 6.93
N ARG A 78 -3.64 21.71 6.47
CA ARG A 78 -2.45 21.03 6.97
C ARG A 78 -1.51 20.53 5.86
N ARG A 79 -1.47 21.24 4.70
CA ARG A 79 -0.61 20.85 3.58
C ARG A 79 0.88 20.73 3.95
N ALA A 80 1.35 21.62 4.82
CA ALA A 80 2.75 21.64 5.27
C ALA A 80 3.14 20.42 6.13
N ASP A 81 2.17 19.80 6.81
CA ASP A 81 2.39 18.64 7.67
C ASP A 81 2.32 17.32 6.91
N ALA A 82 1.79 17.34 5.66
CA ALA A 82 1.46 16.15 4.91
C ALA A 82 2.37 15.96 3.70
N PHE A 83 2.80 14.73 3.50
CA PHE A 83 3.32 14.20 2.25
C PHE A 83 2.18 13.44 1.56
N VAL A 84 1.70 13.96 0.44
CA VAL A 84 0.54 13.36 -0.24
C VAL A 84 0.97 12.45 -1.37
N SER A 85 0.51 11.20 -1.32
CA SER A 85 0.62 10.20 -2.36
C SER A 85 -0.76 9.92 -2.96
N THR A 86 -0.87 9.97 -4.28
CA THR A 86 -2.06 9.51 -5.00
C THR A 86 -1.68 8.72 -6.25
N LYS A 87 -2.66 8.06 -6.87
CA LYS A 87 -2.44 7.11 -7.96
C LYS A 87 -3.38 7.39 -9.12
N CYS A 88 -2.93 7.04 -10.33
CA CYS A 88 -3.75 6.99 -11.54
C CYS A 88 -3.54 5.69 -12.30
N GLY A 89 -4.28 5.52 -13.39
CA GLY A 89 -4.12 4.37 -14.27
C GLY A 89 -5.23 3.33 -14.14
N LEU A 90 -6.21 3.54 -13.26
CA LEU A 90 -7.38 2.69 -13.14
C LEU A 90 -8.67 3.49 -13.27
N LEU A 91 -9.58 3.00 -14.11
CA LEU A 91 -10.94 3.51 -14.26
C LEU A 91 -11.92 2.54 -13.60
N VAL A 92 -12.80 3.08 -12.78
CA VAL A 92 -13.87 2.31 -12.12
C VAL A 92 -15.16 2.47 -12.91
N GLY A 93 -15.61 1.38 -13.53
CA GLY A 93 -16.95 1.24 -14.10
C GLY A 93 -17.91 0.59 -13.10
N GLU A 94 -19.17 0.41 -13.49
CA GLU A 94 -20.21 -0.15 -12.62
C GLU A 94 -19.90 -1.58 -12.16
N GLN A 95 -19.29 -2.40 -13.02
CA GLN A 95 -19.04 -3.82 -12.75
C GLN A 95 -17.57 -4.25 -12.95
N HIS A 96 -16.68 -3.34 -13.37
CA HIS A 96 -15.31 -3.69 -13.69
C HIS A 96 -14.35 -2.51 -13.49
N ILE A 97 -13.10 -2.85 -13.26
CA ILE A 97 -11.99 -1.89 -13.20
C ILE A 97 -11.13 -2.11 -14.44
N VAL A 98 -10.84 -1.04 -15.16
CA VAL A 98 -10.07 -1.07 -16.41
C VAL A 98 -8.80 -0.24 -16.25
N ALA A 99 -7.66 -0.78 -16.70
CA ALA A 99 -6.43 0.00 -16.77
C ALA A 99 -6.51 1.03 -17.91
N ASN A 100 -5.92 2.21 -17.69
CA ASN A 100 -5.76 3.23 -18.71
C ASN A 100 -4.44 3.98 -18.51
N GLY A 101 -3.43 3.61 -19.29
CA GLY A 101 -2.10 4.19 -19.28
C GLY A 101 -1.86 5.27 -20.33
N ARG A 102 -2.87 5.64 -21.11
CA ARG A 102 -2.69 6.59 -22.23
C ARG A 102 -2.18 7.94 -21.72
N PRO A 103 -1.11 8.50 -22.33
CA PRO A 103 -0.48 9.74 -21.89
C PRO A 103 -1.45 10.91 -21.64
N GLY A 104 -2.39 11.11 -22.58
CA GLY A 104 -3.40 12.15 -22.44
C GLY A 104 -4.36 11.95 -21.28
N TYR A 105 -4.68 10.69 -20.93
CA TYR A 105 -5.48 10.38 -19.74
C TYR A 105 -4.70 10.67 -18.47
N VAL A 106 -3.45 10.19 -18.36
CA VAL A 106 -2.59 10.36 -17.18
C VAL A 106 -2.42 11.84 -16.81
N LYS A 107 -2.17 12.71 -17.81
CA LYS A 107 -2.05 14.16 -17.58
C LYS A 107 -3.34 14.78 -17.06
N ARG A 108 -4.51 14.45 -17.66
CA ARG A 108 -5.81 14.94 -17.18
C ARG A 108 -6.18 14.38 -15.80
N ALA A 109 -5.85 13.13 -15.51
CA ALA A 109 -6.07 12.51 -14.21
C ALA A 109 -5.29 13.24 -13.11
N CYS A 110 -4.03 13.59 -13.35
CA CYS A 110 -3.21 14.38 -12.43
C CYS A 110 -3.85 15.75 -12.14
N ASP A 111 -4.25 16.48 -13.20
CA ASP A 111 -4.89 17.79 -13.04
C ASP A 111 -6.21 17.70 -12.26
N ALA A 112 -6.95 16.62 -12.45
CA ALA A 112 -8.17 16.36 -11.69
C ALA A 112 -7.87 16.01 -10.21
N SER A 113 -6.82 15.20 -9.95
CA SER A 113 -6.38 14.86 -8.59
C SER A 113 -5.90 16.10 -7.82
N LEU A 114 -5.11 16.98 -8.45
CA LEU A 114 -4.69 18.25 -7.85
C LEU A 114 -5.88 19.09 -7.40
N ARG A 115 -6.92 19.20 -8.25
CA ARG A 115 -8.16 19.94 -7.90
C ARG A 115 -8.90 19.30 -6.72
N ARG A 116 -9.05 17.96 -6.69
CA ARG A 116 -9.74 17.25 -5.61
C ARG A 116 -8.95 17.30 -4.29
N LEU A 117 -7.64 17.19 -4.36
CA LEU A 117 -6.72 17.28 -3.23
C LEU A 117 -6.52 18.73 -2.75
N GLN A 118 -6.98 19.73 -3.51
CA GLN A 118 -6.84 21.17 -3.19
C GLN A 118 -5.38 21.55 -2.92
N THR A 119 -4.47 21.08 -3.79
CA THR A 119 -3.02 21.36 -3.73
C THR A 119 -2.48 21.58 -5.13
N ASP A 120 -1.42 22.37 -5.24
CA ASP A 120 -0.75 22.63 -6.53
C ASP A 120 0.29 21.56 -6.88
N VAL A 121 0.67 20.73 -5.90
CA VAL A 121 1.73 19.75 -6.07
C VAL A 121 1.39 18.44 -5.33
N ILE A 122 1.55 17.30 -6.02
CA ILE A 122 1.52 15.95 -5.47
C ILE A 122 2.95 15.52 -5.13
N ASP A 123 3.20 15.03 -3.92
CA ASP A 123 4.55 14.62 -3.50
C ASP A 123 4.99 13.31 -4.14
N LEU A 124 4.08 12.33 -4.23
CA LEU A 124 4.30 11.03 -4.89
C LEU A 124 3.11 10.69 -5.79
N TYR A 125 3.34 10.58 -7.10
CA TYR A 125 2.32 10.16 -8.05
C TYR A 125 2.64 8.76 -8.53
N GLN A 126 1.72 7.82 -8.36
CA GLN A 126 1.96 6.42 -8.63
C GLN A 126 1.15 5.92 -9.83
N LEU A 127 1.78 5.10 -10.67
CA LEU A 127 1.05 4.28 -11.62
C LEU A 127 0.41 3.12 -10.85
N HIS A 128 -0.93 3.12 -10.73
CA HIS A 128 -1.69 2.15 -9.95
C HIS A 128 -1.61 0.75 -10.56
N ARG A 129 -1.73 0.66 -11.89
CA ARG A 129 -1.46 -0.54 -12.71
C ARG A 129 -1.04 -0.13 -14.12
N ALA A 130 -0.14 -0.90 -14.71
CA ALA A 130 0.21 -0.75 -16.11
C ALA A 130 -1.00 -1.15 -16.99
N ASP A 131 -1.19 -0.39 -18.07
CA ASP A 131 -2.17 -0.70 -19.11
C ASP A 131 -1.54 -1.72 -20.09
N PRO A 132 -2.13 -2.91 -20.29
CA PRO A 132 -1.57 -3.90 -21.21
C PRO A 132 -1.61 -3.46 -22.69
N GLU A 133 -2.41 -2.45 -23.03
CA GLU A 133 -2.54 -1.91 -24.39
C GLU A 133 -1.60 -0.74 -24.69
N VAL A 134 -0.90 -0.21 -23.65
CA VAL A 134 -0.02 0.96 -23.77
C VAL A 134 1.37 0.58 -23.27
N PRO A 135 2.44 0.81 -24.05
CA PRO A 135 3.80 0.65 -23.55
C PRO A 135 4.00 1.44 -22.25
N VAL A 136 4.48 0.74 -21.22
CA VAL A 136 4.60 1.37 -19.88
C VAL A 136 5.53 2.57 -19.90
N GLU A 137 6.49 2.62 -20.84
CA GLU A 137 7.40 3.73 -21.05
C GLU A 137 6.67 5.00 -21.53
N GLU A 138 5.63 4.87 -22.34
CA GLU A 138 4.82 6.01 -22.79
C GLU A 138 4.01 6.58 -21.63
N THR A 139 3.39 5.71 -20.83
CA THR A 139 2.68 6.10 -19.60
C THR A 139 3.65 6.81 -18.65
N TRP A 140 4.82 6.20 -18.41
CA TRP A 140 5.82 6.73 -17.50
C TRP A 140 6.45 8.04 -17.99
N GLY A 141 6.65 8.18 -19.30
CA GLY A 141 7.08 9.42 -19.93
C GLY A 141 6.11 10.57 -19.69
N ALA A 142 4.80 10.30 -19.80
CA ALA A 142 3.77 11.29 -19.47
C ALA A 142 3.78 11.69 -17.98
N MET A 143 4.03 10.74 -17.09
CA MET A 143 4.20 11.03 -15.65
C MET A 143 5.47 11.85 -15.39
N ALA A 144 6.58 11.56 -16.08
CA ALA A 144 7.80 12.35 -16.01
C ALA A 144 7.61 13.79 -16.48
N ASP A 145 6.78 14.03 -17.50
CA ASP A 145 6.41 15.38 -17.93
C ASP A 145 5.69 16.17 -16.81
N LEU A 146 4.88 15.50 -15.99
CA LEU A 146 4.21 16.12 -14.83
C LEU A 146 5.23 16.55 -13.75
N VAL A 147 6.30 15.77 -13.59
CA VAL A 147 7.42 16.16 -12.70
C VAL A 147 8.14 17.39 -13.26
N ARG A 148 8.48 17.40 -14.56
CA ARG A 148 9.12 18.55 -15.23
C ARG A 148 8.24 19.81 -15.17
N ALA A 149 6.92 19.64 -15.21
CA ALA A 149 5.94 20.72 -15.07
C ALA A 149 5.74 21.21 -13.63
N GLY A 150 6.40 20.59 -12.63
CA GLY A 150 6.28 20.95 -11.21
C GLY A 150 4.97 20.54 -10.54
N LYS A 151 4.11 19.77 -11.21
CA LYS A 151 2.83 19.27 -10.68
C LYS A 151 3.00 18.07 -9.74
N VAL A 152 4.09 17.34 -9.91
CA VAL A 152 4.44 16.12 -9.17
C VAL A 152 5.90 16.22 -8.74
N ARG A 153 6.24 15.78 -7.53
CA ARG A 153 7.63 15.77 -7.06
C ARG A 153 8.37 14.50 -7.43
N THR A 154 7.72 13.35 -7.22
CA THR A 154 8.33 12.02 -7.42
C THR A 154 7.32 11.03 -7.99
N LEU A 155 7.87 9.98 -8.65
CA LEU A 155 7.07 8.94 -9.27
C LEU A 155 7.21 7.61 -8.53
N GLY A 156 6.11 6.85 -8.47
CA GLY A 156 6.07 5.50 -7.93
C GLY A 156 5.29 4.53 -8.79
N LEU A 157 5.53 3.25 -8.56
CA LEU A 157 4.80 2.15 -9.19
C LEU A 157 4.12 1.31 -8.13
N CYS A 158 2.82 1.05 -8.30
CA CYS A 158 2.04 0.19 -7.42
C CYS A 158 1.94 -1.22 -8.02
N ALA A 159 2.36 -2.21 -7.23
CA ALA A 159 2.34 -3.64 -7.56
C ALA A 159 1.36 -4.43 -6.68
N VAL A 160 0.41 -3.75 -6.05
CA VAL A 160 -0.62 -4.41 -5.23
C VAL A 160 -1.59 -5.17 -6.14
N GLY A 161 -1.72 -6.47 -5.90
CA GLY A 161 -2.59 -7.34 -6.69
C GLY A 161 -1.92 -7.93 -7.94
N ALA A 162 -0.72 -8.49 -7.80
CA ALA A 162 0.06 -9.16 -8.85
C ALA A 162 -0.72 -10.20 -9.68
N ARG A 163 -1.84 -10.74 -9.15
CA ARG A 163 -2.76 -11.61 -9.90
C ARG A 163 -3.31 -10.95 -11.15
N ALA A 164 -3.62 -9.66 -11.10
CA ALA A 164 -4.13 -8.96 -12.28
C ALA A 164 -3.07 -8.81 -13.37
N GLU A 165 -1.78 -8.74 -13.00
CA GLU A 165 -0.67 -8.76 -13.96
C GLU A 165 -0.56 -10.12 -14.64
N ARG A 166 -0.74 -11.22 -13.90
CA ARG A 166 -0.74 -12.59 -14.43
C ARG A 166 -1.91 -12.81 -15.41
N GLU A 167 -3.10 -12.30 -15.13
CA GLU A 167 -4.24 -12.41 -16.06
C GLU A 167 -4.04 -11.58 -17.33
N SER A 168 -3.44 -10.40 -17.25
CA SER A 168 -3.12 -9.59 -18.43
C SER A 168 -2.03 -10.23 -19.29
N GLU A 169 -0.98 -10.78 -18.69
CA GLU A 169 0.07 -11.54 -19.40
C GLU A 169 -0.49 -12.84 -20.03
N LEU A 170 -1.38 -13.54 -19.36
CA LEU A 170 -2.02 -14.76 -19.89
C LEU A 170 -2.96 -14.47 -21.05
N ARG A 171 -3.60 -13.29 -21.12
CA ARG A 171 -4.39 -12.87 -22.29
C ARG A 171 -3.50 -12.61 -23.50
N VAL A 172 -2.34 -11.98 -23.29
CA VAL A 172 -1.35 -11.73 -24.34
C VAL A 172 -0.66 -13.04 -24.77
N GLN A 173 -0.46 -14.00 -23.85
CA GLN A 173 0.22 -15.28 -24.12
C GLN A 173 -0.72 -16.41 -24.59
N ARG A 174 -2.04 -16.22 -24.66
CA ARG A 174 -2.95 -17.23 -25.24
C ARG A 174 -2.67 -17.56 -26.71
N GLY A 175 -1.74 -16.85 -27.35
CA GLY A 175 -1.14 -17.21 -28.63
C GLY A 175 0.17 -17.99 -28.56
N ARG A 176 0.79 -18.21 -27.39
CA ARG A 176 2.05 -18.93 -27.23
C ARG A 176 1.99 -19.91 -26.06
N ARG A 177 2.43 -21.15 -26.34
CA ARG A 177 2.35 -22.36 -25.49
C ARG A 177 2.69 -22.13 -24.01
N ARG A 178 1.89 -22.77 -23.14
CA ARG A 178 2.10 -22.93 -21.70
C ARG A 178 3.51 -23.41 -21.37
N ALA A 179 4.20 -22.72 -20.48
CA ALA A 179 5.28 -23.25 -19.66
C ALA A 179 4.72 -23.52 -18.26
N ALA A 180 4.87 -24.74 -17.78
CA ALA A 180 4.42 -25.18 -16.47
C ALA A 180 5.38 -24.66 -15.38
N GLY A 181 4.83 -24.32 -14.22
CA GLY A 181 5.55 -24.24 -12.94
C GLY A 181 6.19 -22.89 -12.66
N THR A 182 5.40 -21.93 -12.15
CA THR A 182 5.96 -20.83 -11.38
C THR A 182 5.33 -20.85 -10.00
N GLY A 183 6.08 -21.33 -9.00
CA GLY A 183 5.79 -21.10 -7.60
C GLY A 183 5.82 -19.59 -7.28
N LEU A 184 5.57 -19.23 -6.03
CA LEU A 184 5.55 -17.85 -5.50
C LEU A 184 6.70 -16.94 -5.97
N ARG A 185 7.83 -17.49 -6.41
CA ARG A 185 9.00 -16.76 -6.94
C ARG A 185 8.71 -15.96 -8.21
N GLY A 186 7.69 -16.29 -8.99
CA GLY A 186 7.32 -15.57 -10.22
C GLY A 186 6.27 -14.46 -10.01
N MET A 187 5.80 -14.22 -8.78
CA MET A 187 4.70 -13.30 -8.51
C MET A 187 5.02 -11.84 -8.86
N HIS A 188 6.27 -11.41 -8.67
CA HIS A 188 6.72 -10.05 -8.96
C HIS A 188 7.59 -9.92 -10.21
N ASP A 189 7.78 -10.98 -10.99
CA ASP A 189 8.66 -10.94 -12.18
C ASP A 189 8.19 -9.91 -13.22
N ALA A 190 6.88 -9.81 -13.43
CA ALA A 190 6.30 -8.82 -14.32
C ALA A 190 6.57 -7.40 -13.83
N THR A 191 6.34 -7.16 -12.53
CA THR A 191 6.64 -5.87 -11.89
C THR A 191 8.11 -5.50 -12.01
N LEU A 192 9.02 -6.45 -11.75
CA LEU A 192 10.47 -6.20 -11.89
C LEU A 192 10.84 -5.81 -13.31
N ARG A 193 10.30 -6.51 -14.32
CA ARG A 193 10.51 -6.14 -15.72
C ARG A 193 9.97 -4.75 -16.04
N GLN A 194 8.81 -4.39 -15.51
CA GLN A 194 8.25 -3.03 -15.68
C GLN A 194 9.16 -1.99 -15.01
N LEU A 195 9.61 -2.23 -13.78
CA LEU A 195 10.50 -1.34 -13.04
C LEU A 195 11.80 -1.09 -13.79
N GLU A 196 12.44 -2.13 -14.37
CA GLU A 196 13.65 -1.97 -15.19
C GLU A 196 13.39 -1.10 -16.42
N ARG A 197 12.24 -1.25 -17.07
CA ARG A 197 11.87 -0.48 -18.25
C ARG A 197 11.61 1.00 -17.90
N VAL A 198 10.78 1.27 -16.91
CA VAL A 198 10.41 2.63 -16.52
C VAL A 198 11.58 3.39 -15.93
N GLN A 199 12.49 2.72 -15.23
CA GLN A 199 13.71 3.30 -14.67
C GLN A 199 14.62 3.90 -15.75
N GLN A 200 14.59 3.37 -16.98
CA GLN A 200 15.35 3.92 -18.11
C GLN A 200 14.73 5.23 -18.66
N VAL A 201 13.45 5.48 -18.41
CA VAL A 201 12.75 6.68 -18.88
C VAL A 201 12.86 7.82 -17.85
N PHE A 202 12.59 7.52 -16.60
CA PHE A 202 12.66 8.47 -15.48
C PHE A 202 12.78 7.70 -14.16
N PRO A 203 13.56 8.22 -13.17
CA PRO A 203 13.80 7.52 -11.91
C PRO A 203 12.53 7.13 -11.17
N VAL A 204 12.47 5.87 -10.73
CA VAL A 204 11.48 5.39 -9.78
C VAL A 204 11.92 5.81 -8.38
N SER A 205 11.06 6.50 -7.66
CA SER A 205 11.34 6.93 -6.29
C SER A 205 10.73 6.01 -5.25
N CYS A 206 9.66 5.29 -5.62
CA CYS A 206 8.94 4.43 -4.70
C CYS A 206 8.26 3.25 -5.40
N VAL A 207 8.25 2.09 -4.74
CA VAL A 207 7.42 0.93 -5.11
C VAL A 207 6.42 0.67 -3.99
N GLN A 208 5.15 0.48 -4.31
CA GLN A 208 4.13 0.07 -3.35
C GLN A 208 3.70 -1.36 -3.66
N ALA A 209 3.87 -2.28 -2.71
CA ALA A 209 3.43 -3.67 -2.85
C ALA A 209 3.00 -4.23 -1.50
N GLU A 210 2.30 -5.37 -1.52
CA GLU A 210 1.93 -6.08 -0.30
C GLU A 210 3.17 -6.57 0.43
N LEU A 211 3.23 -6.31 1.75
CA LEU A 211 4.22 -6.87 2.64
C LEU A 211 3.65 -6.94 4.06
N SER A 212 3.54 -8.15 4.57
CA SER A 212 3.11 -8.43 5.94
C SER A 212 3.69 -9.77 6.41
N VAL A 213 3.54 -10.07 7.69
CA VAL A 213 3.83 -11.43 8.23
C VAL A 213 2.99 -12.49 7.52
N TRP A 214 1.84 -12.11 6.96
CA TRP A 214 0.96 -13.02 6.20
C TRP A 214 1.35 -13.15 4.72
N SER A 215 1.99 -12.14 4.15
CA SER A 215 2.40 -12.08 2.74
C SER A 215 3.82 -11.52 2.64
N PRO A 216 4.86 -12.36 2.85
CA PRO A 216 6.25 -11.92 2.92
C PRO A 216 6.98 -11.92 1.56
N GLU A 217 6.32 -12.25 0.46
CA GLU A 217 6.93 -12.57 -0.84
C GLU A 217 7.77 -11.42 -1.42
N ALA A 218 7.45 -10.18 -1.08
CA ALA A 218 8.23 -9.01 -1.50
C ALA A 218 9.66 -9.00 -0.91
N LEU A 219 9.92 -9.72 0.20
CA LEU A 219 11.24 -9.79 0.84
C LEU A 219 12.32 -10.31 -0.12
N ASP A 220 11.99 -11.32 -0.91
CA ASP A 220 12.94 -12.00 -1.79
C ASP A 220 12.96 -11.44 -3.22
N THR A 221 12.10 -10.47 -3.52
CA THR A 221 11.86 -9.98 -4.88
C THR A 221 12.02 -8.46 -4.97
N LEU A 222 11.02 -7.71 -4.55
CA LEU A 222 10.97 -6.25 -4.73
C LEU A 222 11.88 -5.49 -3.75
N LEU A 223 12.00 -5.94 -2.49
CA LEU A 223 12.83 -5.25 -1.51
C LEU A 223 14.31 -5.17 -1.91
N PRO A 224 14.98 -6.27 -2.35
CA PRO A 224 16.37 -6.19 -2.80
C PRO A 224 16.56 -5.26 -4.00
N TRP A 225 15.58 -5.22 -4.91
CA TRP A 225 15.60 -4.29 -6.04
C TRP A 225 15.53 -2.84 -5.57
N CYS A 226 14.62 -2.53 -4.64
CA CYS A 226 14.47 -1.20 -4.06
C CYS A 226 15.72 -0.76 -3.30
N GLU A 227 16.24 -1.62 -2.42
CA GLU A 227 17.40 -1.34 -1.59
C GLU A 227 18.63 -1.02 -2.45
N SER A 228 18.93 -1.86 -3.45
CA SER A 228 20.09 -1.69 -4.32
C SER A 228 20.08 -0.40 -5.16
N ARG A 229 18.92 0.26 -5.29
CA ARG A 229 18.72 1.48 -6.10
C ARG A 229 18.34 2.71 -5.28
N GLY A 230 18.28 2.60 -3.95
CA GLY A 230 17.83 3.69 -3.08
C GLY A 230 16.37 4.08 -3.29
N VAL A 231 15.54 3.14 -3.72
CA VAL A 231 14.10 3.31 -3.95
C VAL A 231 13.33 3.01 -2.66
N GLY A 232 12.37 3.86 -2.29
CA GLY A 232 11.49 3.63 -1.15
C GLY A 232 10.50 2.49 -1.41
N PHE A 233 10.11 1.78 -0.34
CA PHE A 233 9.11 0.72 -0.43
C PHE A 233 7.94 1.02 0.50
N LEU A 234 6.73 1.18 -0.04
CA LEU A 234 5.50 1.30 0.72
C LEU A 234 4.87 -0.08 0.90
N ALA A 235 4.96 -0.61 2.12
CA ALA A 235 4.37 -1.89 2.48
C ALA A 235 2.86 -1.75 2.61
N ALA A 236 2.12 -2.08 1.55
CA ALA A 236 0.67 -2.11 1.55
C ALA A 236 0.14 -3.31 2.35
N MET A 237 -1.08 -3.19 2.89
CA MET A 237 -1.75 -4.23 3.67
C MET A 237 -0.90 -4.87 4.79
N PRO A 238 -0.11 -4.09 5.55
CA PRO A 238 0.85 -4.62 6.52
C PRO A 238 0.19 -5.38 7.68
N LEU A 239 -1.13 -5.21 7.84
CA LEU A 239 -1.95 -5.91 8.83
C LEU A 239 -2.80 -7.04 8.23
N GLY A 240 -2.52 -7.47 6.98
CA GLY A 240 -3.27 -8.54 6.32
C GLY A 240 -4.79 -8.26 6.28
N ASN A 241 -5.19 -7.09 5.78
CA ASN A 241 -6.60 -6.64 5.76
C ASN A 241 -7.30 -6.70 7.15
N GLY A 242 -6.53 -6.52 8.23
CA GLY A 242 -7.01 -6.55 9.61
C GLY A 242 -6.85 -7.89 10.32
N PHE A 243 -6.49 -8.98 9.64
CA PHE A 243 -6.34 -10.30 10.25
C PHE A 243 -5.25 -10.32 11.34
N LEU A 244 -4.09 -9.69 11.06
CA LEU A 244 -2.95 -9.66 11.98
C LEU A 244 -3.16 -8.76 13.21
N THR A 245 -4.28 -8.05 13.31
CA THR A 245 -4.67 -7.34 14.54
C THR A 245 -5.13 -8.30 15.64
N GLY A 246 -5.55 -9.52 15.26
CA GLY A 246 -6.10 -10.51 16.18
C GLY A 246 -7.51 -10.19 16.69
N THR A 247 -8.22 -9.23 16.05
CA THR A 247 -9.59 -8.84 16.42
C THR A 247 -10.66 -9.53 15.58
N LEU A 248 -10.28 -10.20 14.49
CA LEU A 248 -11.22 -10.92 13.62
C LEU A 248 -11.41 -12.34 14.10
N THR A 249 -12.67 -12.76 14.23
CA THR A 249 -13.06 -14.10 14.66
C THR A 249 -13.40 -14.98 13.45
N PRO A 250 -12.83 -16.20 13.33
CA PRO A 250 -13.21 -17.13 12.28
C PRO A 250 -14.72 -17.41 12.30
N GLY A 251 -15.39 -17.25 11.16
CA GLY A 251 -16.81 -17.56 11.01
C GLY A 251 -17.78 -16.41 11.29
N GLU A 252 -17.33 -15.25 11.78
CA GLU A 252 -18.22 -14.09 11.93
C GLU A 252 -18.76 -13.58 10.58
N GLY A 253 -18.03 -13.85 9.47
CA GLY A 253 -18.39 -13.37 8.15
C GLY A 253 -18.12 -11.88 7.96
N PHE A 254 -18.45 -11.40 6.77
CA PHE A 254 -18.31 -10.01 6.35
C PHE A 254 -19.52 -9.59 5.55
N GLU A 255 -19.85 -8.30 5.54
CA GLU A 255 -20.89 -7.76 4.69
C GLU A 255 -20.57 -7.98 3.19
N PRO A 256 -21.58 -8.13 2.33
CA PRO A 256 -21.37 -8.48 0.92
C PRO A 256 -20.51 -7.50 0.11
N ASP A 257 -20.47 -6.23 0.52
CA ASP A 257 -19.69 -5.15 -0.10
C ASP A 257 -18.26 -5.00 0.48
N ASP A 258 -17.94 -5.77 1.51
CA ASP A 258 -16.58 -5.87 2.06
C ASP A 258 -15.72 -6.78 1.18
N VAL A 259 -14.53 -6.31 0.77
CA VAL A 259 -13.63 -7.11 -0.08
C VAL A 259 -13.26 -8.45 0.55
N ARG A 260 -13.25 -8.54 1.88
CA ARG A 260 -12.93 -9.76 2.62
C ARG A 260 -13.98 -10.85 2.48
N ALA A 261 -15.25 -10.47 2.20
CA ALA A 261 -16.33 -11.44 1.97
C ALA A 261 -16.06 -12.39 0.78
N ARG A 262 -15.25 -11.93 -0.19
CA ARG A 262 -14.93 -12.69 -1.40
C ARG A 262 -13.49 -13.17 -1.45
N HIS A 263 -12.72 -12.88 -0.40
CA HIS A 263 -11.30 -13.19 -0.38
C HIS A 263 -11.06 -14.58 0.20
N PRO A 264 -10.37 -15.50 -0.51
CA PRO A 264 -10.18 -16.89 -0.06
C PRO A 264 -9.58 -17.04 1.35
N ARG A 265 -8.68 -16.14 1.75
CA ARG A 265 -8.06 -16.15 3.09
C ARG A 265 -9.03 -15.87 4.23
N PHE A 266 -10.21 -15.30 3.96
CA PHE A 266 -11.20 -14.91 4.96
C PHE A 266 -12.37 -15.89 5.09
N THR A 267 -12.30 -17.09 4.51
CA THR A 267 -13.21 -18.17 4.85
C THR A 267 -12.97 -18.60 6.31
N ALA A 268 -14.00 -19.12 6.97
CA ALA A 268 -13.88 -19.57 8.36
C ALA A 268 -12.73 -20.59 8.53
N GLU A 269 -12.59 -21.51 7.58
CA GLU A 269 -11.54 -22.54 7.54
C GLU A 269 -10.15 -21.90 7.45
N MET A 270 -9.92 -21.00 6.49
CA MET A 270 -8.61 -20.36 6.29
C MET A 270 -8.26 -19.43 7.45
N MET A 271 -9.23 -18.69 7.99
CA MET A 271 -9.00 -17.88 9.18
C MET A 271 -8.63 -18.74 10.39
N ALA A 272 -9.26 -19.91 10.57
CA ALA A 272 -8.91 -20.84 11.65
C ALA A 272 -7.51 -21.43 11.45
N ALA A 273 -7.17 -21.87 10.23
CA ALA A 273 -5.86 -22.40 9.90
C ALA A 273 -4.71 -21.41 10.13
N ASN A 274 -4.97 -20.11 9.97
CA ASN A 274 -3.99 -19.03 10.15
C ASN A 274 -3.93 -18.46 11.58
N GLN A 275 -4.77 -18.93 12.53
CA GLN A 275 -4.71 -18.47 13.93
C GLN A 275 -3.34 -18.63 14.61
N PRO A 276 -2.50 -19.64 14.29
CA PRO A 276 -1.14 -19.73 14.83
C PRO A 276 -0.28 -18.48 14.57
N LEU A 277 -0.45 -17.79 13.44
CA LEU A 277 0.23 -16.53 13.16
C LEU A 277 -0.16 -15.45 14.18
N VAL A 278 -1.46 -15.26 14.38
CA VAL A 278 -1.99 -14.28 15.33
C VAL A 278 -1.57 -14.63 16.77
N ALA A 279 -1.62 -15.92 17.14
CA ALA A 279 -1.20 -16.38 18.46
C ALA A 279 0.30 -16.11 18.70
N GLY A 280 1.16 -16.32 17.70
CA GLY A 280 2.58 -15.97 17.75
C GLY A 280 2.80 -14.48 17.98
N LEU A 281 2.17 -13.64 17.18
CA LEU A 281 2.27 -12.19 17.31
C LEU A 281 1.74 -11.71 18.68
N ARG A 282 0.68 -12.32 19.20
CA ARG A 282 0.11 -12.00 20.53
C ARG A 282 1.08 -12.30 21.66
N ARG A 283 1.82 -13.41 21.61
CA ARG A 283 2.85 -13.72 22.61
C ARG A 283 3.97 -12.68 22.63
N ILE A 284 4.41 -12.26 21.45
CA ILE A 284 5.43 -11.21 21.31
C ILE A 284 4.88 -9.87 21.84
N ALA A 285 3.67 -9.51 21.47
CA ALA A 285 2.99 -8.29 21.92
C ALA A 285 2.93 -8.21 23.45
N ALA A 286 2.60 -9.32 24.11
CA ALA A 286 2.54 -9.39 25.57
C ALA A 286 3.91 -9.11 26.23
N ARG A 287 5.02 -9.56 25.62
CA ARG A 287 6.39 -9.30 26.14
C ARG A 287 6.76 -7.81 26.08
N HIS A 288 6.23 -7.09 25.09
CA HIS A 288 6.56 -5.69 24.86
C HIS A 288 5.50 -4.71 25.41
N GLY A 289 4.41 -5.19 26.03
CA GLY A 289 3.29 -4.34 26.41
C GLY A 289 2.64 -3.63 25.21
N ALA A 290 2.69 -4.26 24.03
CA ALA A 290 2.23 -3.73 22.75
C ALA A 290 0.98 -4.48 22.26
N THR A 291 0.35 -3.98 21.17
CA THR A 291 -0.71 -4.69 20.48
C THR A 291 -0.15 -5.62 19.39
N THR A 292 -0.95 -6.61 18.98
CA THR A 292 -0.61 -7.50 17.87
C THR A 292 -0.35 -6.73 16.58
N ALA A 293 -1.15 -5.69 16.33
CA ALA A 293 -0.99 -4.80 15.20
C ALA A 293 0.37 -4.08 15.23
N GLN A 294 0.78 -3.55 16.39
CA GLN A 294 2.08 -2.90 16.54
C GLN A 294 3.25 -3.85 16.28
N VAL A 295 3.18 -5.10 16.74
CA VAL A 295 4.20 -6.12 16.45
C VAL A 295 4.27 -6.41 14.95
N ALA A 296 3.11 -6.58 14.28
CA ALA A 296 3.08 -6.82 12.84
C ALA A 296 3.67 -5.64 12.04
N LEU A 297 3.38 -4.40 12.44
CA LEU A 297 3.94 -3.20 11.82
C LEU A 297 5.44 -3.06 12.11
N ALA A 298 5.88 -3.30 13.34
CA ALA A 298 7.30 -3.27 13.72
C ALA A 298 8.11 -4.31 12.93
N TRP A 299 7.52 -5.49 12.69
CA TRP A 299 8.14 -6.49 11.81
C TRP A 299 8.33 -5.96 10.38
N VAL A 300 7.34 -5.31 9.80
CA VAL A 300 7.48 -4.67 8.48
C VAL A 300 8.59 -3.62 8.51
N LEU A 301 8.60 -2.77 9.51
CA LEU A 301 9.60 -1.70 9.66
C LEU A 301 11.04 -2.23 9.83
N SER A 302 11.19 -3.42 10.42
CA SER A 302 12.51 -4.07 10.59
C SER A 302 13.12 -4.61 9.29
N ARG A 303 12.36 -4.59 8.17
CA ARG A 303 12.85 -5.13 6.88
C ARG A 303 13.78 -4.18 6.11
N GLY A 304 13.98 -2.97 6.56
CA GLY A 304 14.92 -2.02 5.97
C GLY A 304 14.53 -0.56 6.23
N ARG A 305 15.53 0.32 6.21
CA ARG A 305 15.30 1.77 6.41
C ARG A 305 14.55 2.44 5.24
N HIS A 306 14.47 1.78 4.09
CA HIS A 306 13.72 2.21 2.92
C HIS A 306 12.26 1.73 2.93
N VAL A 307 11.84 0.95 3.93
CA VAL A 307 10.49 0.38 4.05
C VAL A 307 9.62 1.28 4.93
N ILE A 308 8.47 1.69 4.42
CA ILE A 308 7.45 2.46 5.14
C ILE A 308 6.20 1.58 5.27
N ALA A 309 5.73 1.35 6.49
CA ALA A 309 4.49 0.60 6.70
C ALA A 309 3.28 1.48 6.38
N LEU A 310 2.30 0.95 5.63
CA LEU A 310 1.14 1.71 5.17
C LEU A 310 -0.19 1.07 5.66
N PRO A 311 -0.44 1.03 6.99
CA PRO A 311 -1.71 0.56 7.51
C PRO A 311 -2.85 1.49 7.14
N GLY A 312 -3.99 0.91 6.76
CA GLY A 312 -5.22 1.65 6.46
C GLY A 312 -6.16 1.69 7.66
N THR A 313 -6.70 2.87 7.98
CA THR A 313 -7.74 3.01 8.99
C THR A 313 -8.63 4.23 8.76
N LYS A 314 -9.84 4.21 9.33
CA LYS A 314 -10.79 5.32 9.42
C LYS A 314 -11.12 5.70 10.87
N ARG A 315 -10.31 5.22 11.84
CA ARG A 315 -10.48 5.49 13.28
C ARG A 315 -9.26 6.18 13.83
N ALA A 316 -9.47 7.26 14.57
CA ALA A 316 -8.39 8.06 15.15
C ALA A 316 -7.54 7.26 16.14
N GLU A 317 -8.18 6.45 16.99
CA GLU A 317 -7.52 5.60 17.98
C GLU A 317 -6.56 4.60 17.32
N TRP A 318 -6.95 4.02 16.19
CA TRP A 318 -6.08 3.08 15.44
C TRP A 318 -4.99 3.79 14.65
N ALA A 319 -5.21 5.04 14.22
CA ALA A 319 -4.17 5.83 13.59
C ALA A 319 -3.03 6.12 14.59
N VAL A 320 -3.38 6.49 15.82
CA VAL A 320 -2.42 6.70 16.92
C VAL A 320 -1.70 5.41 17.30
N GLU A 321 -2.43 4.29 17.45
CA GLU A 321 -1.89 2.98 17.77
C GLU A 321 -0.89 2.53 16.70
N ASN A 322 -1.24 2.64 15.42
CA ASN A 322 -0.38 2.26 14.30
C ASN A 322 0.90 3.11 14.25
N ALA A 323 0.79 4.43 14.46
CA ALA A 323 1.95 5.33 14.49
C ALA A 323 2.92 4.96 15.61
N ALA A 324 2.43 4.52 16.76
CA ALA A 324 3.25 4.10 17.89
C ALA A 324 4.10 2.84 17.60
N ALA A 325 3.75 2.04 16.59
CA ALA A 325 4.57 0.91 16.14
C ALA A 325 6.00 1.31 15.71
N ALA A 326 6.18 2.55 15.28
CA ALA A 326 7.49 3.10 14.92
C ALA A 326 8.49 3.14 16.10
N ARG A 327 8.02 3.03 17.33
CA ARG A 327 8.84 3.03 18.56
C ARG A 327 9.11 1.62 19.07
N LEU A 328 8.48 0.60 18.51
CA LEU A 328 8.63 -0.78 18.94
C LEU A 328 9.81 -1.43 18.23
N SER A 329 10.88 -1.72 18.98
CA SER A 329 12.02 -2.48 18.49
C SER A 329 11.85 -3.96 18.83
N LEU A 330 11.75 -4.79 17.81
CA LEU A 330 11.75 -6.25 17.97
C LEU A 330 13.18 -6.76 18.16
N THR A 331 13.34 -7.68 19.10
CA THR A 331 14.62 -8.35 19.34
C THR A 331 14.89 -9.43 18.28
N ASP A 332 16.14 -9.87 18.13
CA ASP A 332 16.50 -11.01 17.26
C ASP A 332 15.68 -12.27 17.61
N ARG A 333 15.40 -12.48 18.90
CA ARG A 333 14.54 -13.57 19.36
C ARG A 333 13.12 -13.43 18.81
N ASP A 334 12.54 -12.21 18.84
CA ASP A 334 11.21 -11.98 18.33
C ASP A 334 11.14 -12.21 16.81
N LEU A 335 12.15 -11.72 16.09
CA LEU A 335 12.26 -11.91 14.65
C LEU A 335 12.42 -13.39 14.28
N ALA A 336 13.22 -14.14 15.03
CA ALA A 336 13.37 -15.59 14.85
C ALA A 336 12.07 -16.35 15.16
N GLU A 337 11.34 -15.93 16.21
CA GLU A 337 10.04 -16.52 16.56
C GLU A 337 9.01 -16.26 15.45
N ILE A 338 8.96 -15.06 14.87
CA ILE A 338 8.08 -14.77 13.74
C ILE A 338 8.47 -15.59 12.50
N ALA A 339 9.76 -15.71 12.22
CA ALA A 339 10.25 -16.50 11.07
C ALA A 339 9.95 -18.00 11.21
N ALA A 340 9.80 -18.51 12.43
CA ALA A 340 9.45 -19.90 12.71
C ALA A 340 7.93 -20.16 12.71
N LEU A 341 7.09 -19.15 12.52
CA LEU A 341 5.64 -19.33 12.40
C LEU A 341 5.31 -20.12 11.13
N PRO A 342 4.23 -20.92 11.14
CA PRO A 342 3.83 -21.64 9.95
C PRO A 342 3.51 -20.66 8.80
N PRO A 343 3.80 -21.03 7.54
CA PRO A 343 3.44 -20.20 6.41
C PRO A 343 1.92 -19.99 6.36
N ALA A 344 1.50 -18.81 5.93
CA ALA A 344 0.10 -18.50 5.78
C ALA A 344 -0.57 -19.43 4.76
N GLN A 345 -1.75 -19.93 5.11
CA GLN A 345 -2.57 -20.76 4.23
C GLN A 345 -3.58 -19.92 3.46
N GLY A 346 -3.97 -20.42 2.29
CA GLY A 346 -4.83 -19.71 1.36
C GLY A 346 -4.05 -18.63 0.60
N SER A 347 -4.23 -18.61 -0.71
CA SER A 347 -3.65 -17.58 -1.55
C SER A 347 -4.75 -16.72 -2.16
N TRP A 348 -4.34 -15.60 -2.78
CA TRP A 348 -5.23 -14.85 -3.65
C TRP A 348 -5.58 -15.61 -4.94
N ASP A 349 -4.92 -16.77 -5.17
CA ASP A 349 -5.02 -17.59 -6.38
C ASP A 349 -6.07 -18.69 -6.27
#